data_d82afacd216ecf8c6fd5c648869c6377
#
_entry.id   d82afacd216ecf8c6fd5c648869c6377
#
_cell.length_a   1.000
_cell.length_b   1.000
_cell.length_c   1.000
_cell.angle_alpha   90.00
_cell.angle_beta   90.00
_cell.angle_gamma   90.00
#
_symmetry.space_group_name_H-M   'P 1'
#
loop_
_entity.id
_entity.type
_entity.pdbx_description
1 polymer ?
#
loop_
_entity_poly.entity_id
_entity_poly.type
_entity_poly.pdbx_seq_one_letter_code
_entity_poly.pdbx_strand_id
1 'polypeptide(L)'
;MYNGIHVHRLEKHCYTLDQSYAIAQFLAKCSVQDINACDSPLVQSDEFVLAKEDDKNAVDKVKRTTYQQMLGSLNWFNTATRPDLAVVCSLAGRVASNPTHKQFKALCRVIGYLKRNPRIPLIYNGAGCNGIVRLAGFTDSDWAGQKLSLNSKDRCGRKSTSGYISFSCGPTNWKSKLQGIPATSSAQAELTAMYEAAKDLFFQILLLRELGFKLSRVPLFCDNTTAIRQAMETMSSKSNKHMEIRYSWLQHYAHREGIIQPFNIGSTHNLADMLTKILPNKKNFSGPADVHECSNHFNVMLSHISSGYIRDYINQRLKEGMVKSDALHTFQEYLEKVESEEIQPFKGIDKPSTRES
;
A
#
# COMPACT_ATOMS: atom_id res chain seq x y z
N MET A 1 17.94 -11.91 15.68
CA MET A 1 17.86 -11.50 14.26
C MET A 1 17.36 -12.69 13.45
N TYR A 2 16.37 -12.49 12.61
CA TYR A 2 15.81 -13.53 11.73
C TYR A 2 15.79 -13.02 10.29
N ASN A 3 16.47 -13.71 9.38
CA ASN A 3 16.60 -13.29 7.97
C ASN A 3 16.94 -11.81 7.76
N GLY A 4 17.89 -11.26 8.53
CA GLY A 4 18.27 -9.85 8.42
C GLY A 4 17.30 -8.85 9.04
N ILE A 5 16.19 -9.32 9.64
CA ILE A 5 15.21 -8.51 10.36
C ILE A 5 15.53 -8.60 11.85
N HIS A 6 15.63 -7.46 12.50
CA HIS A 6 15.70 -7.36 13.94
C HIS A 6 14.30 -7.31 14.54
N VAL A 7 14.04 -8.20 15.49
CA VAL A 7 12.80 -8.23 16.27
C VAL A 7 13.17 -7.80 17.69
N HIS A 8 12.62 -6.68 18.14
CA HIS A 8 12.81 -6.17 19.49
C HIS A 8 11.48 -6.17 20.23
N ARG A 9 11.47 -6.68 21.44
CA ARG A 9 10.34 -6.55 22.33
C ARG A 9 10.51 -5.24 23.11
N LEU A 10 9.57 -4.32 22.96
CA LEU A 10 9.53 -3.06 23.71
C LEU A 10 8.88 -3.28 25.09
N GLU A 11 7.68 -3.88 25.08
CA GLU A 11 6.86 -4.14 26.25
C GLU A 11 6.12 -5.47 26.12
N LYS A 12 5.28 -5.81 27.10
CA LYS A 12 4.41 -6.98 26.99
C LYS A 12 3.44 -6.76 25.80
N HIS A 13 3.46 -7.68 24.86
CA HIS A 13 2.67 -7.64 23.60
C HIS A 13 3.01 -6.50 22.63
N CYS A 14 4.14 -5.81 22.79
CA CYS A 14 4.61 -4.81 21.87
C CYS A 14 5.98 -5.17 21.31
N TYR A 15 6.08 -5.22 19.97
CA TYR A 15 7.28 -5.62 19.25
C TYR A 15 7.60 -4.63 18.13
N THR A 16 8.87 -4.49 17.81
CA THR A 16 9.32 -3.76 16.61
C THR A 16 10.09 -4.66 15.68
N LEU A 17 9.90 -4.41 14.39
CA LEU A 17 10.67 -5.04 13.31
C LEU A 17 11.43 -3.96 12.56
N ASP A 18 12.75 -4.12 12.38
CA ASP A 18 13.56 -3.24 11.56
C ASP A 18 14.71 -3.98 10.85
N GLN A 19 15.23 -3.38 9.78
CA GLN A 19 16.35 -3.87 8.98
C GLN A 19 17.54 -2.91 9.02
N SER A 20 17.67 -2.07 10.04
CA SER A 20 18.71 -1.03 10.13
C SER A 20 20.13 -1.58 9.92
N TYR A 21 20.44 -2.73 10.47
CA TYR A 21 21.74 -3.39 10.28
C TYR A 21 21.99 -3.80 8.82
N ALA A 22 20.99 -4.42 8.18
CA ALA A 22 21.11 -4.84 6.78
C ALA A 22 21.19 -3.62 5.84
N ILE A 23 20.46 -2.54 6.16
CA ILE A 23 20.55 -1.27 5.44
C ILE A 23 21.96 -0.67 5.59
N ALA A 24 22.53 -0.67 6.80
CA ALA A 24 23.90 -0.19 7.02
C ALA A 24 24.95 -1.00 6.21
N GLN A 25 24.82 -2.32 6.17
CA GLN A 25 25.69 -3.17 5.34
C GLN A 25 25.51 -2.89 3.84
N PHE A 26 24.28 -2.68 3.38
CA PHE A 26 23.99 -2.32 2.00
C PHE A 26 24.61 -0.95 1.65
N LEU A 27 24.46 0.04 2.50
CA LEU A 27 25.04 1.37 2.32
C LEU A 27 26.57 1.32 2.26
N ALA A 28 27.21 0.52 3.11
CA ALA A 28 28.66 0.35 3.08
C ALA A 28 29.18 -0.26 1.75
N LYS A 29 28.39 -1.16 1.12
CA LYS A 29 28.73 -1.76 -0.19
C LYS A 29 28.50 -0.81 -1.37
N CYS A 30 27.61 0.16 -1.25
CA CYS A 30 27.23 1.05 -2.37
C CYS A 30 28.20 2.22 -2.59
N SER A 31 29.32 2.33 -1.86
CA SER A 31 30.27 3.45 -1.96
C SER A 31 29.55 4.83 -1.87
N VAL A 32 28.68 4.97 -0.88
CA VAL A 32 27.74 6.10 -0.72
C VAL A 32 28.39 7.41 -0.26
N GLN A 33 29.74 7.52 -0.26
CA GLN A 33 30.42 8.73 0.25
C GLN A 33 29.95 9.99 -0.49
N ASP A 34 29.75 9.89 -1.79
CA ASP A 34 29.36 11.01 -2.67
C ASP A 34 27.84 11.20 -2.81
N ILE A 35 27.01 10.40 -2.14
CA ILE A 35 25.56 10.51 -2.22
C ILE A 35 25.04 11.38 -1.06
N ASN A 36 24.46 12.52 -1.41
CA ASN A 36 23.83 13.41 -0.44
C ASN A 36 22.60 12.75 0.23
N ALA A 37 22.53 12.90 1.54
CA ALA A 37 21.35 12.47 2.31
C ALA A 37 20.12 13.32 1.93
N CYS A 38 18.93 12.69 1.82
CA CYS A 38 17.70 13.39 1.46
C CYS A 38 16.49 12.88 2.28
N ASP A 39 15.48 13.75 2.42
CA ASP A 39 14.32 13.51 3.30
C ASP A 39 13.21 12.69 2.65
N SER A 40 13.22 12.56 1.31
CA SER A 40 12.22 11.77 0.58
C SER A 40 12.89 10.90 -0.50
N PRO A 41 12.36 9.69 -0.76
CA PRO A 41 12.98 8.77 -1.71
C PRO A 41 12.92 9.27 -3.15
N LEU A 42 11.86 9.98 -3.53
CA LEU A 42 11.68 10.55 -4.87
C LEU A 42 11.16 11.99 -4.82
N VAL A 43 11.35 12.72 -5.93
CA VAL A 43 10.82 14.08 -6.12
C VAL A 43 9.69 14.09 -7.14
N GLN A 44 9.80 13.29 -8.20
CA GLN A 44 8.86 13.28 -9.32
C GLN A 44 8.70 11.85 -9.89
N SER A 45 7.49 11.51 -10.34
CA SER A 45 7.19 10.20 -10.94
C SER A 45 7.74 10.03 -12.34
N ASP A 46 7.94 11.12 -13.08
CA ASP A 46 8.44 11.12 -14.46
C ASP A 46 9.95 10.84 -14.59
N GLU A 47 10.65 10.67 -13.48
CA GLU A 47 12.02 10.14 -13.49
C GLU A 47 12.08 8.71 -14.03
N PHE A 48 11.00 7.91 -13.88
CA PHE A 48 10.93 6.50 -14.29
C PHE A 48 10.02 6.26 -15.50
N VAL A 49 10.10 7.13 -16.51
CA VAL A 49 9.44 6.91 -17.80
C VAL A 49 10.23 5.88 -18.62
N LEU A 50 9.51 4.92 -19.23
CA LEU A 50 10.12 3.89 -20.09
C LEU A 50 10.89 4.55 -21.24
N ALA A 51 12.17 4.23 -21.35
CA ALA A 51 13.03 4.63 -22.44
C ALA A 51 12.79 3.77 -23.71
N LYS A 52 13.18 4.28 -24.88
CA LYS A 52 13.24 3.49 -26.10
C LYS A 52 14.32 2.40 -25.98
N GLU A 53 14.19 1.30 -26.74
CA GLU A 53 15.21 0.24 -26.77
C GLU A 53 16.60 0.77 -27.17
N ASP A 54 16.65 1.74 -28.07
CA ASP A 54 17.89 2.37 -28.59
C ASP A 54 18.15 3.76 -27.99
N ASP A 55 17.69 4.00 -26.75
CA ASP A 55 17.88 5.31 -26.11
C ASP A 55 19.37 5.54 -25.84
N LYS A 56 19.94 6.57 -26.48
CA LYS A 56 21.34 6.99 -26.29
C LYS A 56 21.70 7.32 -24.85
N ASN A 57 20.68 7.56 -24.00
CA ASN A 57 20.83 7.81 -22.58
C ASN A 57 20.79 6.53 -21.73
N ALA A 58 20.63 5.35 -22.33
CA ALA A 58 20.69 4.09 -21.62
C ALA A 58 22.07 3.87 -20.99
N VAL A 59 22.09 3.30 -19.80
CA VAL A 59 23.37 2.98 -19.14
C VAL A 59 24.02 1.75 -19.77
N ASP A 60 25.33 1.65 -19.63
CA ASP A 60 26.10 0.47 -20.05
C ASP A 60 25.70 -0.79 -19.24
N LYS A 61 26.17 -1.95 -19.69
CA LYS A 61 25.84 -3.25 -19.07
C LYS A 61 26.24 -3.33 -17.61
N VAL A 62 27.39 -2.75 -17.23
CA VAL A 62 27.89 -2.79 -15.84
C VAL A 62 26.97 -1.99 -14.93
N LYS A 63 26.67 -0.76 -15.30
CA LYS A 63 25.73 0.09 -14.53
C LYS A 63 24.33 -0.49 -14.49
N ARG A 64 23.86 -1.17 -15.58
CA ARG A 64 22.59 -1.90 -15.57
C ARG A 64 22.57 -2.98 -14.50
N THR A 65 23.62 -3.81 -14.44
CA THR A 65 23.75 -4.86 -13.43
C THR A 65 23.76 -4.23 -12.02
N THR A 66 24.52 -3.15 -11.82
CA THR A 66 24.53 -2.41 -10.55
C THR A 66 23.14 -1.89 -10.18
N TYR A 67 22.41 -1.30 -11.15
CA TYR A 67 21.03 -0.84 -10.96
C TYR A 67 20.12 -1.98 -10.47
N GLN A 68 20.18 -3.15 -11.13
CA GLN A 68 19.37 -4.31 -10.79
C GLN A 68 19.72 -4.88 -9.41
N GLN A 69 21.01 -4.91 -9.03
CA GLN A 69 21.44 -5.33 -7.70
C GLN A 69 20.96 -4.37 -6.60
N MET A 70 21.08 -3.06 -6.85
CA MET A 70 20.57 -2.04 -5.93
C MET A 70 19.05 -2.17 -5.77
N LEU A 71 18.32 -2.29 -6.87
CA LEU A 71 16.86 -2.46 -6.85
C LEU A 71 16.43 -3.75 -6.14
N GLY A 72 17.16 -4.85 -6.34
CA GLY A 72 16.93 -6.11 -5.62
C GLY A 72 17.03 -5.94 -4.11
N SER A 73 18.07 -5.23 -3.64
CA SER A 73 18.24 -4.93 -2.21
C SER A 73 17.13 -4.03 -1.68
N LEU A 74 16.73 -2.99 -2.44
CA LEU A 74 15.63 -2.11 -2.07
C LEU A 74 14.29 -2.86 -2.01
N ASN A 75 14.04 -3.79 -2.94
CA ASN A 75 12.86 -4.63 -2.91
C ASN A 75 12.81 -5.52 -1.67
N TRP A 76 13.95 -6.08 -1.26
CA TRP A 76 14.01 -6.87 -0.04
C TRP A 76 13.69 -6.03 1.20
N PHE A 77 14.19 -4.79 1.31
CA PHE A 77 13.81 -3.88 2.39
C PHE A 77 12.33 -3.51 2.31
N ASN A 78 11.84 -3.18 1.10
CA ASN A 78 10.44 -2.86 0.86
C ASN A 78 9.51 -3.98 1.33
N THR A 79 9.77 -5.22 0.96
CA THR A 79 8.86 -6.34 1.25
C THR A 79 8.88 -6.77 2.71
N ALA A 80 9.89 -6.39 3.48
CA ALA A 80 10.06 -6.85 4.85
C ALA A 80 9.67 -5.80 5.91
N THR A 81 10.19 -4.56 5.83
CA THR A 81 9.97 -3.56 6.90
C THR A 81 9.86 -2.11 6.40
N ARG A 82 9.97 -1.86 5.09
CA ARG A 82 10.06 -0.50 4.54
C ARG A 82 8.96 -0.21 3.50
N PRO A 83 7.69 -0.09 3.91
CA PRO A 83 6.56 0.24 3.02
C PRO A 83 6.75 1.56 2.27
N ASP A 84 7.52 2.48 2.82
CA ASP A 84 7.91 3.76 2.24
C ASP A 84 8.72 3.65 0.94
N LEU A 85 9.29 2.47 0.65
CA LEU A 85 10.00 2.19 -0.60
C LEU A 85 9.09 1.57 -1.68
N ALA A 86 7.85 1.25 -1.39
CA ALA A 86 6.99 0.46 -2.28
C ALA A 86 6.77 1.13 -3.65
N VAL A 87 6.44 2.42 -3.67
CA VAL A 87 6.24 3.18 -4.93
C VAL A 87 7.51 3.23 -5.74
N VAL A 88 8.64 3.58 -5.11
CA VAL A 88 9.91 3.71 -5.83
C VAL A 88 10.38 2.36 -6.39
N CYS A 89 10.24 1.29 -5.63
CA CYS A 89 10.55 -0.06 -6.10
C CYS A 89 9.66 -0.49 -7.28
N SER A 90 8.36 -0.17 -7.20
CA SER A 90 7.42 -0.40 -8.30
C SER A 90 7.79 0.38 -9.58
N LEU A 91 8.11 1.67 -9.44
CA LEU A 91 8.50 2.53 -10.57
C LEU A 91 9.86 2.11 -11.16
N ALA A 92 10.87 1.93 -10.31
CA ALA A 92 12.22 1.54 -10.74
C ALA A 92 12.24 0.14 -11.39
N GLY A 93 11.37 -0.77 -10.93
CA GLY A 93 11.21 -2.10 -11.52
C GLY A 93 10.75 -2.07 -12.97
N ARG A 94 9.91 -1.10 -13.35
CA ARG A 94 9.38 -0.96 -14.73
C ARG A 94 10.47 -0.70 -15.76
N VAL A 95 11.57 -0.08 -15.36
CA VAL A 95 12.67 0.33 -16.24
C VAL A 95 13.95 -0.49 -16.05
N ALA A 96 13.94 -1.51 -15.20
CA ALA A 96 15.13 -2.28 -14.81
C ALA A 96 15.81 -3.06 -15.95
N SER A 97 15.09 -3.34 -17.04
CA SER A 97 15.64 -4.00 -18.22
C SER A 97 16.56 -3.07 -19.05
N ASN A 98 16.24 -1.78 -19.10
CA ASN A 98 17.01 -0.78 -19.85
C ASN A 98 16.96 0.59 -19.18
N PRO A 99 17.60 0.77 -17.99
CA PRO A 99 17.60 2.01 -17.27
C PRO A 99 18.46 3.07 -17.95
N THR A 100 18.01 4.33 -17.89
CA THR A 100 18.78 5.50 -18.36
C THR A 100 19.65 6.05 -17.22
N HIS A 101 20.60 6.94 -17.58
CA HIS A 101 21.40 7.65 -16.58
C HIS A 101 20.57 8.47 -15.60
N LYS A 102 19.43 9.06 -16.06
CA LYS A 102 18.49 9.79 -15.20
C LYS A 102 17.87 8.85 -14.15
N GLN A 103 17.44 7.66 -14.57
CA GLN A 103 16.84 6.64 -13.71
C GLN A 103 17.84 6.04 -12.74
N PHE A 104 19.09 5.85 -13.17
CA PHE A 104 20.18 5.43 -12.28
C PHE A 104 20.42 6.48 -11.19
N LYS A 105 20.46 7.77 -11.55
CA LYS A 105 20.61 8.86 -10.59
C LYS A 105 19.43 8.95 -9.62
N ALA A 106 18.20 8.74 -10.11
CA ALA A 106 17.00 8.65 -9.27
C ALA A 106 17.09 7.51 -8.24
N LEU A 107 17.61 6.34 -8.64
CA LEU A 107 17.84 5.24 -7.71
C LEU A 107 18.93 5.54 -6.68
N CYS A 108 20.00 6.25 -7.07
CA CYS A 108 21.02 6.75 -6.12
C CYS A 108 20.40 7.72 -5.08
N ARG A 109 19.40 8.51 -5.46
CA ARG A 109 18.66 9.35 -4.52
C ARG A 109 17.95 8.52 -3.44
N VAL A 110 17.38 7.35 -3.80
CA VAL A 110 16.76 6.45 -2.81
C VAL A 110 17.79 5.96 -1.80
N ILE A 111 19.03 5.73 -2.23
CA ILE A 111 20.12 5.39 -1.32
C ILE A 111 20.42 6.57 -0.36
N GLY A 112 20.42 7.80 -0.87
CA GLY A 112 20.53 9.01 -0.04
C GLY A 112 19.39 9.13 1.00
N TYR A 113 18.18 8.72 0.64
CA TYR A 113 17.06 8.63 1.57
C TYR A 113 17.29 7.58 2.66
N LEU A 114 17.77 6.39 2.30
CA LEU A 114 18.13 5.36 3.27
C LEU A 114 19.28 5.78 4.18
N LYS A 115 20.27 6.54 3.64
CA LYS A 115 21.37 7.12 4.44
C LYS A 115 20.85 8.08 5.50
N ARG A 116 19.80 8.87 5.19
CA ARG A 116 19.14 9.79 6.12
C ARG A 116 18.25 9.07 7.12
N ASN A 117 17.55 8.02 6.66
CA ASN A 117 16.53 7.30 7.40
C ASN A 117 16.83 5.78 7.46
N PRO A 118 17.97 5.37 8.07
CA PRO A 118 18.36 3.97 8.07
C PRO A 118 17.47 3.10 8.96
N ARG A 119 16.79 3.71 9.94
CA ARG A 119 15.93 3.03 10.89
C ARG A 119 14.54 3.65 10.92
N ILE A 120 13.57 2.93 10.35
CA ILE A 120 12.14 3.19 10.48
C ILE A 120 11.52 1.86 10.89
N PRO A 121 11.35 1.63 12.20
CA PRO A 121 10.81 0.36 12.68
C PRO A 121 9.31 0.29 12.42
N LEU A 122 8.82 -0.90 12.11
CA LEU A 122 7.39 -1.21 12.18
C LEU A 122 7.05 -1.65 13.59
N ILE A 123 6.01 -1.06 14.17
CA ILE A 123 5.57 -1.36 15.54
C ILE A 123 4.31 -2.23 15.48
N TYR A 124 4.33 -3.32 16.23
CA TYR A 124 3.22 -4.25 16.40
C TYR A 124 2.79 -4.21 17.85
N ASN A 125 1.64 -3.60 18.10
CA ASN A 125 1.09 -3.44 19.46
C ASN A 125 -0.18 -4.29 19.62
N GLY A 126 -0.04 -5.42 20.29
CA GLY A 126 -1.15 -6.32 20.64
C GLY A 126 -1.80 -6.01 22.00
N ALA A 127 -1.44 -4.93 22.67
CA ALA A 127 -2.09 -4.55 23.91
C ALA A 127 -3.57 -4.21 23.69
N GLY A 128 -4.45 -4.77 24.50
CA GLY A 128 -5.90 -4.57 24.39
C GLY A 128 -6.61 -5.40 23.30
N CYS A 129 -5.92 -6.33 22.65
CA CYS A 129 -6.55 -7.20 21.64
C CYS A 129 -7.47 -8.27 22.23
N ASN A 130 -7.42 -8.55 23.54
CA ASN A 130 -8.30 -9.49 24.28
C ASN A 130 -8.65 -10.79 23.53
N GLY A 131 -7.69 -11.33 22.74
CA GLY A 131 -7.89 -12.54 21.94
C GLY A 131 -8.65 -12.34 20.62
N ILE A 132 -9.08 -11.13 20.29
CA ILE A 132 -9.74 -10.78 19.03
C ILE A 132 -8.71 -10.08 18.12
N VAL A 133 -8.45 -10.69 16.97
CA VAL A 133 -7.60 -10.07 15.94
C VAL A 133 -8.46 -9.16 15.07
N ARG A 134 -8.06 -7.90 14.98
CA ARG A 134 -8.72 -6.89 14.13
C ARG A 134 -7.85 -6.61 12.92
N LEU A 135 -8.39 -6.93 11.75
CA LEU A 135 -7.79 -6.57 10.47
C LEU A 135 -8.43 -5.28 9.94
N ALA A 136 -7.66 -4.48 9.23
CA ALA A 136 -8.14 -3.34 8.45
C ALA A 136 -7.30 -3.19 7.18
N GLY A 137 -7.87 -2.62 6.13
CA GLY A 137 -7.15 -2.35 4.88
C GLY A 137 -7.41 -0.94 4.38
N PHE A 138 -6.43 -0.38 3.66
CA PHE A 138 -6.55 0.86 2.90
C PHE A 138 -6.18 0.57 1.46
N THR A 139 -6.88 1.19 0.53
CA THR A 139 -6.64 1.04 -0.91
C THR A 139 -6.76 2.37 -1.63
N ASP A 140 -5.92 2.55 -2.65
CA ASP A 140 -5.90 3.72 -3.52
C ASP A 140 -5.49 3.32 -4.93
N SER A 141 -5.80 4.15 -5.92
CA SER A 141 -5.25 4.02 -7.26
C SER A 141 -4.87 5.37 -7.87
N ASP A 142 -3.67 5.46 -8.43
CA ASP A 142 -3.27 6.59 -9.28
C ASP A 142 -3.78 6.33 -10.71
N TRP A 143 -4.95 6.91 -11.04
CA TRP A 143 -5.60 6.69 -12.35
C TRP A 143 -4.80 7.27 -13.50
N ALA A 144 -4.45 6.42 -14.47
CA ALA A 144 -3.71 6.79 -15.67
C ALA A 144 -2.37 7.50 -15.39
N GLY A 145 -1.79 7.31 -14.20
CA GLY A 145 -0.55 7.98 -13.77
C GLY A 145 0.70 7.54 -14.52
N GLN A 146 0.66 6.41 -15.23
CA GLN A 146 1.78 5.99 -16.06
C GLN A 146 1.94 6.92 -17.26
N LYS A 147 3.00 7.72 -17.27
CA LYS A 147 3.43 8.47 -18.44
C LYS A 147 4.27 7.57 -19.34
N LEU A 148 3.90 7.44 -20.60
CA LEU A 148 4.71 6.74 -21.60
C LEU A 148 5.44 7.77 -22.49
N SER A 149 6.63 7.40 -22.93
CA SER A 149 7.24 8.06 -24.08
C SER A 149 6.34 7.81 -25.31
N LEU A 150 6.03 8.86 -26.08
CA LEU A 150 5.20 8.83 -27.28
C LEU A 150 5.64 7.78 -28.34
N ASN A 151 6.83 7.21 -28.18
CA ASN A 151 7.46 6.26 -29.10
C ASN A 151 7.69 4.87 -28.48
N SER A 152 7.07 4.53 -27.35
CA SER A 152 7.18 3.18 -26.78
C SER A 152 6.34 2.19 -27.61
N LYS A 153 6.86 0.98 -27.84
CA LYS A 153 6.11 -0.12 -28.46
C LYS A 153 4.92 -0.57 -27.61
N ASP A 154 4.89 -0.16 -26.35
CA ASP A 154 3.80 -0.47 -25.43
C ASP A 154 2.61 0.45 -25.73
N ARG A 155 1.73 -0.02 -26.63
CA ARG A 155 0.55 0.70 -27.12
C ARG A 155 -0.52 0.96 -26.03
N CYS A 156 -0.39 0.33 -24.87
CA CYS A 156 -1.32 0.45 -23.74
C CYS A 156 -0.80 1.41 -22.68
N GLY A 157 -0.44 2.62 -23.04
CA GLY A 157 -0.06 3.67 -22.10
C GLY A 157 -1.19 4.08 -21.15
N ARG A 158 -0.82 4.78 -20.07
CA ARG A 158 -1.76 5.33 -19.09
C ARG A 158 -2.43 4.26 -18.22
N LYS A 159 -1.70 3.18 -17.89
CA LYS A 159 -2.14 2.23 -16.87
C LYS A 159 -2.12 2.90 -15.49
N SER A 160 -3.06 2.52 -14.66
CA SER A 160 -3.17 2.98 -13.27
C SER A 160 -2.22 2.20 -12.36
N THR A 161 -1.84 2.78 -11.25
CA THR A 161 -1.09 2.08 -10.19
C THR A 161 -2.04 1.80 -9.04
N SER A 162 -2.18 0.53 -8.65
CA SER A 162 -2.90 0.15 -7.44
C SER A 162 -1.94 0.13 -6.25
N GLY A 163 -2.37 0.69 -5.13
CA GLY A 163 -1.73 0.61 -3.83
C GLY A 163 -2.68 0.08 -2.77
N TYR A 164 -2.18 -0.75 -1.88
CA TYR A 164 -2.92 -1.12 -0.68
C TYR A 164 -1.98 -1.41 0.48
N ILE A 165 -2.49 -1.26 1.68
CA ILE A 165 -1.83 -1.65 2.92
C ILE A 165 -2.85 -2.24 3.86
N SER A 166 -2.50 -3.34 4.52
CA SER A 166 -3.30 -4.01 5.53
C SER A 166 -2.63 -3.96 6.89
N PHE A 167 -3.45 -3.98 7.93
CA PHE A 167 -3.03 -3.88 9.32
C PHE A 167 -3.74 -4.93 10.17
N SER A 168 -3.01 -5.36 11.20
CA SER A 168 -3.58 -6.02 12.37
C SER A 168 -3.14 -5.24 13.61
N CYS A 169 -2.25 -5.77 14.41
CA CYS A 169 -1.60 -5.01 15.50
C CYS A 169 -0.54 -4.03 15.01
N GLY A 170 -0.22 -4.04 13.74
CA GLY A 170 0.70 -3.24 12.96
C GLY A 170 0.53 -3.57 11.49
N PRO A 171 1.32 -2.99 10.56
CA PRO A 171 1.21 -3.27 9.14
C PRO A 171 1.55 -4.72 8.83
N THR A 172 0.66 -5.44 8.16
CA THR A 172 0.79 -6.87 7.86
C THR A 172 1.20 -7.15 6.42
N ASN A 173 0.71 -6.37 5.48
CA ASN A 173 1.09 -6.44 4.08
C ASN A 173 0.86 -5.10 3.37
N TRP A 174 1.64 -4.82 2.34
CA TRP A 174 1.50 -3.62 1.50
C TRP A 174 1.99 -3.90 0.09
N LYS A 175 1.44 -3.16 -0.87
CA LYS A 175 1.80 -3.34 -2.26
C LYS A 175 1.60 -2.06 -3.07
N SER A 176 2.53 -1.83 -4.01
CA SER A 176 2.40 -0.88 -5.10
C SER A 176 2.58 -1.62 -6.41
N LYS A 177 1.59 -1.62 -7.30
CA LYS A 177 1.62 -2.41 -8.53
C LYS A 177 0.91 -1.70 -9.68
N LEU A 178 1.56 -1.69 -10.84
CA LEU A 178 0.92 -1.27 -12.08
C LEU A 178 -0.20 -2.24 -12.46
N GLN A 179 -1.38 -1.72 -12.80
CA GLN A 179 -2.52 -2.52 -13.26
C GLN A 179 -2.21 -3.15 -14.63
N GLY A 180 -2.67 -4.37 -14.85
CA GLY A 180 -2.44 -5.08 -16.11
C GLY A 180 -3.19 -4.46 -17.30
N ILE A 181 -4.39 -3.94 -17.06
CA ILE A 181 -5.29 -3.36 -18.05
C ILE A 181 -5.51 -1.89 -17.72
N PRO A 182 -5.50 -0.97 -18.71
CA PRO A 182 -5.87 0.42 -18.49
C PRO A 182 -7.32 0.54 -18.01
N ALA A 183 -7.54 1.34 -16.98
CA ALA A 183 -8.87 1.64 -16.47
C ALA A 183 -9.51 2.77 -17.29
N THR A 184 -10.78 2.63 -17.65
CA THR A 184 -11.52 3.63 -18.42
C THR A 184 -12.03 4.80 -17.58
N SER A 185 -12.01 4.65 -16.23
CA SER A 185 -12.39 5.70 -15.28
C SER A 185 -11.58 5.55 -13.98
N SER A 186 -11.55 6.62 -13.16
CA SER A 186 -10.96 6.57 -11.82
C SER A 186 -11.67 5.54 -10.94
N ALA A 187 -13.01 5.47 -10.97
CA ALA A 187 -13.77 4.50 -10.21
C ALA A 187 -13.40 3.04 -10.58
N GLN A 188 -13.16 2.75 -11.87
CA GLN A 188 -12.71 1.43 -12.31
C GLN A 188 -11.29 1.10 -11.81
N ALA A 189 -10.39 2.10 -11.81
CA ALA A 189 -9.03 1.92 -11.27
C ALA A 189 -9.08 1.64 -9.77
N GLU A 190 -9.88 2.41 -9.02
CA GLU A 190 -10.10 2.23 -7.58
C GLU A 190 -10.71 0.86 -7.26
N LEU A 191 -11.72 0.43 -8.01
CA LEU A 191 -12.34 -0.87 -7.80
C LEU A 191 -11.34 -2.01 -8.06
N THR A 192 -10.45 -1.85 -9.04
CA THR A 192 -9.37 -2.82 -9.29
C THR A 192 -8.39 -2.87 -8.12
N ALA A 193 -8.04 -1.73 -7.53
CA ALA A 193 -7.19 -1.67 -6.34
C ALA A 193 -7.88 -2.30 -5.12
N MET A 194 -9.16 -2.00 -4.92
CA MET A 194 -10.01 -2.56 -3.87
C MET A 194 -10.09 -4.10 -3.97
N TYR A 195 -10.25 -4.64 -5.18
CA TYR A 195 -10.26 -6.08 -5.40
C TYR A 195 -8.92 -6.74 -5.00
N GLU A 196 -7.79 -6.14 -5.36
CA GLU A 196 -6.47 -6.68 -5.00
C GLU A 196 -6.24 -6.62 -3.48
N ALA A 197 -6.64 -5.52 -2.83
CA ALA A 197 -6.59 -5.38 -1.37
C ALA A 197 -7.51 -6.39 -0.66
N ALA A 198 -8.74 -6.56 -1.15
CA ALA A 198 -9.71 -7.47 -0.58
C ALA A 198 -9.26 -8.94 -0.67
N LYS A 199 -8.61 -9.34 -1.77
CA LYS A 199 -8.02 -10.70 -1.89
C LYS A 199 -6.94 -10.95 -0.85
N ASP A 200 -6.09 -9.95 -0.62
CA ASP A 200 -5.02 -10.05 0.36
C ASP A 200 -5.59 -10.17 1.79
N LEU A 201 -6.54 -9.31 2.13
CA LEU A 201 -7.26 -9.39 3.41
C LEU A 201 -7.96 -10.73 3.59
N PHE A 202 -8.61 -11.24 2.55
CA PHE A 202 -9.28 -12.53 2.60
C PHE A 202 -8.31 -13.69 2.88
N PHE A 203 -7.12 -13.67 2.27
CA PHE A 203 -6.06 -14.64 2.59
C PHE A 203 -5.65 -14.54 4.07
N GLN A 204 -5.45 -13.32 4.60
CA GLN A 204 -5.12 -13.12 6.01
C GLN A 204 -6.24 -13.59 6.95
N ILE A 205 -7.50 -13.37 6.57
CA ILE A 205 -8.68 -13.86 7.31
C ILE A 205 -8.65 -15.39 7.39
N LEU A 206 -8.44 -16.07 6.26
CA LEU A 206 -8.38 -17.53 6.25
C LEU A 206 -7.22 -18.05 7.11
N LEU A 207 -6.02 -17.47 6.98
CA LEU A 207 -4.85 -17.86 7.76
C LEU A 207 -5.10 -17.71 9.27
N LEU A 208 -5.64 -16.57 9.69
CA LEU A 208 -5.91 -16.32 11.12
C LEU A 208 -6.99 -17.23 11.68
N ARG A 209 -7.99 -17.56 10.88
CA ARG A 209 -9.02 -18.54 11.27
C ARG A 209 -8.45 -19.94 11.43
N GLU A 210 -7.61 -20.39 10.51
CA GLU A 210 -6.89 -21.68 10.63
C GLU A 210 -6.00 -21.72 11.88
N LEU A 211 -5.44 -20.59 12.28
CA LEU A 211 -4.68 -20.45 13.52
C LEU A 211 -5.58 -20.36 14.78
N GLY A 212 -6.90 -20.43 14.63
CA GLY A 212 -7.86 -20.43 15.74
C GLY A 212 -8.24 -19.05 16.28
N PHE A 213 -7.86 -17.96 15.60
CA PHE A 213 -8.24 -16.61 16.03
C PHE A 213 -9.70 -16.30 15.67
N LYS A 214 -10.38 -15.60 16.58
CA LYS A 214 -11.66 -14.97 16.29
C LYS A 214 -11.43 -13.67 15.52
N LEU A 215 -12.19 -13.45 14.46
CA LEU A 215 -12.11 -12.27 13.61
C LEU A 215 -13.46 -11.56 13.57
N SER A 216 -13.41 -10.24 13.62
CA SER A 216 -14.54 -9.38 13.28
C SER A 216 -14.61 -9.15 11.77
N ARG A 217 -15.66 -8.45 11.30
CA ARG A 217 -15.70 -7.92 9.92
C ARG A 217 -14.50 -7.02 9.69
N VAL A 218 -13.99 -7.01 8.46
CA VAL A 218 -12.75 -6.31 8.10
C VAL A 218 -13.09 -5.05 7.33
N PRO A 219 -12.84 -3.84 7.88
CA PRO A 219 -13.01 -2.59 7.14
C PRO A 219 -11.93 -2.45 6.06
N LEU A 220 -12.37 -2.02 4.87
CA LEU A 220 -11.51 -1.68 3.75
C LEU A 220 -11.79 -0.22 3.33
N PHE A 221 -10.83 0.66 3.59
CA PHE A 221 -10.96 2.10 3.35
C PHE A 221 -10.54 2.46 1.93
N CYS A 222 -11.38 3.26 1.25
CA CYS A 222 -11.16 3.79 -0.09
C CYS A 222 -11.71 5.23 -0.13
N ASP A 223 -11.09 6.12 -0.90
CA ASP A 223 -11.54 7.51 -1.00
C ASP A 223 -12.55 7.76 -2.13
N ASN A 224 -12.81 6.75 -2.98
CA ASN A 224 -13.74 6.85 -4.10
C ASN A 224 -15.12 6.26 -3.77
N THR A 225 -16.08 7.14 -3.49
CA THR A 225 -17.47 6.75 -3.16
C THR A 225 -18.17 5.99 -4.28
N THR A 226 -17.84 6.26 -5.56
CA THR A 226 -18.41 5.54 -6.69
C THR A 226 -17.91 4.10 -6.75
N ALA A 227 -16.62 3.87 -6.50
CA ALA A 227 -16.06 2.53 -6.42
C ALA A 227 -16.66 1.72 -5.26
N ILE A 228 -16.84 2.36 -4.09
CA ILE A 228 -17.50 1.73 -2.92
C ILE A 228 -18.92 1.33 -3.26
N ARG A 229 -19.70 2.23 -3.87
CA ARG A 229 -21.08 1.93 -4.29
C ARG A 229 -21.12 0.75 -5.26
N GLN A 230 -20.25 0.73 -6.27
CA GLN A 230 -20.13 -0.37 -7.22
C GLN A 230 -19.77 -1.71 -6.57
N ALA A 231 -18.94 -1.69 -5.51
CA ALA A 231 -18.60 -2.88 -4.74
C ALA A 231 -19.77 -3.41 -3.91
N MET A 232 -20.68 -2.53 -3.48
CA MET A 232 -21.81 -2.85 -2.60
C MET A 232 -23.12 -3.12 -3.35
N GLU A 233 -23.32 -2.51 -4.52
CA GLU A 233 -24.57 -2.65 -5.29
C GLU A 233 -24.50 -3.84 -6.24
N THR A 234 -25.64 -4.56 -6.38
CA THR A 234 -25.79 -5.63 -7.37
C THR A 234 -25.93 -5.01 -8.76
N MET A 235 -24.83 -4.93 -9.50
CA MET A 235 -24.88 -4.38 -10.87
C MET A 235 -25.39 -5.42 -11.86
N SER A 236 -26.51 -5.12 -12.51
CA SER A 236 -26.93 -5.76 -13.75
C SER A 236 -26.30 -5.05 -14.94
N SER A 237 -25.04 -5.28 -15.27
CA SER A 237 -24.48 -4.70 -16.48
C SER A 237 -23.92 -5.74 -17.41
N LYS A 238 -24.36 -5.62 -18.68
CA LYS A 238 -23.96 -6.48 -19.81
C LYS A 238 -22.56 -6.17 -20.35
N SER A 239 -21.75 -5.33 -19.68
CA SER A 239 -20.47 -4.85 -20.22
C SER A 239 -19.26 -5.42 -19.47
N ASN A 240 -18.38 -6.07 -20.24
CA ASN A 240 -17.01 -6.51 -19.88
C ASN A 240 -16.88 -7.65 -18.87
N LYS A 241 -16.97 -8.89 -19.34
CA LYS A 241 -16.82 -10.13 -18.54
C LYS A 241 -15.59 -10.16 -17.60
N HIS A 242 -14.45 -9.58 -17.97
CA HIS A 242 -13.26 -9.58 -17.11
C HIS A 242 -13.37 -8.66 -15.89
N MET A 243 -14.15 -7.59 -16.00
CA MET A 243 -14.46 -6.71 -14.87
C MET A 243 -15.58 -7.31 -14.03
N GLU A 244 -16.53 -7.98 -14.65
CA GLU A 244 -17.67 -8.63 -14.01
C GLU A 244 -17.23 -9.65 -12.95
N ILE A 245 -16.20 -10.47 -13.22
CA ILE A 245 -15.67 -11.44 -12.26
C ILE A 245 -15.12 -10.75 -11.01
N ARG A 246 -14.35 -9.68 -11.17
CA ARG A 246 -13.79 -8.94 -10.02
C ARG A 246 -14.88 -8.26 -9.21
N TYR A 247 -15.87 -7.67 -9.87
CA TYR A 247 -17.03 -7.05 -9.24
C TYR A 247 -17.86 -8.09 -8.50
N SER A 248 -18.21 -9.19 -9.16
CA SER A 248 -18.98 -10.26 -8.55
C SER A 248 -18.30 -10.85 -7.32
N TRP A 249 -16.96 -10.98 -7.37
CA TRP A 249 -16.17 -11.45 -6.22
C TRP A 249 -16.22 -10.43 -5.06
N LEU A 250 -16.01 -9.15 -5.33
CA LEU A 250 -16.13 -8.09 -4.32
C LEU A 250 -17.53 -8.01 -3.74
N GLN A 251 -18.56 -8.01 -4.58
CA GLN A 251 -19.96 -8.00 -4.14
C GLN A 251 -20.30 -9.22 -3.29
N HIS A 252 -19.78 -10.39 -3.62
CA HIS A 252 -19.99 -11.58 -2.82
C HIS A 252 -19.43 -11.38 -1.40
N TYR A 253 -18.18 -11.00 -1.26
CA TYR A 253 -17.53 -10.91 0.05
C TYR A 253 -17.80 -9.60 0.80
N ALA A 254 -18.09 -8.52 0.10
CA ALA A 254 -18.41 -7.23 0.72
C ALA A 254 -19.89 -7.11 1.08
N HIS A 255 -20.79 -7.44 0.15
CA HIS A 255 -22.24 -7.23 0.34
C HIS A 255 -22.95 -8.47 0.86
N ARG A 256 -22.80 -9.64 0.22
CA ARG A 256 -23.55 -10.86 0.59
C ARG A 256 -23.04 -11.49 1.87
N GLU A 257 -21.73 -11.73 1.95
CA GLU A 257 -21.10 -12.34 3.12
C GLU A 257 -20.80 -11.32 4.23
N GLY A 258 -20.61 -10.05 3.85
CA GLY A 258 -20.26 -8.97 4.79
C GLY A 258 -18.93 -9.18 5.51
N ILE A 259 -18.00 -9.93 4.92
CA ILE A 259 -16.69 -10.26 5.50
C ILE A 259 -15.77 -9.04 5.44
N ILE A 260 -15.71 -8.40 4.27
CA ILE A 260 -14.90 -7.21 4.01
C ILE A 260 -15.87 -6.07 3.75
N GLN A 261 -15.80 -5.04 4.55
CA GLN A 261 -16.74 -3.93 4.47
C GLN A 261 -16.05 -2.67 3.96
N PRO A 262 -16.37 -2.19 2.74
CA PRO A 262 -15.82 -0.96 2.20
C PRO A 262 -16.36 0.28 2.93
N PHE A 263 -15.45 1.20 3.30
CA PHE A 263 -15.76 2.50 3.91
C PHE A 263 -15.09 3.64 3.15
N ASN A 264 -15.75 4.79 3.12
CA ASN A 264 -15.13 5.98 2.57
C ASN A 264 -14.21 6.66 3.58
N ILE A 265 -13.05 7.10 3.10
CA ILE A 265 -12.11 7.93 3.85
C ILE A 265 -11.71 9.14 2.99
N GLY A 266 -11.44 10.29 3.61
CA GLY A 266 -10.94 11.45 2.88
C GLY A 266 -9.56 11.17 2.25
N SER A 267 -9.31 11.65 1.02
CA SER A 267 -8.07 11.38 0.27
C SER A 267 -6.81 11.79 1.05
N THR A 268 -6.86 12.89 1.81
CA THR A 268 -5.74 13.34 2.65
C THR A 268 -5.39 12.39 3.79
N HIS A 269 -6.26 11.42 4.07
CA HIS A 269 -6.15 10.46 5.19
C HIS A 269 -6.04 9.02 4.72
N ASN A 270 -6.02 8.79 3.40
CA ASN A 270 -5.87 7.45 2.85
C ASN A 270 -4.40 7.01 2.91
N LEU A 271 -4.07 6.11 3.83
CA LEU A 271 -2.70 5.60 4.00
C LEU A 271 -2.14 4.90 2.76
N ALA A 272 -3.00 4.47 1.84
CA ALA A 272 -2.57 3.85 0.59
C ALA A 272 -2.07 4.86 -0.45
N ASP A 273 -2.30 6.17 -0.28
CA ASP A 273 -1.82 7.22 -1.18
C ASP A 273 -0.29 7.18 -1.36
N MET A 274 0.45 6.93 -0.30
CA MET A 274 1.90 6.81 -0.38
C MET A 274 2.40 5.57 -1.14
N LEU A 275 1.49 4.65 -1.47
CA LEU A 275 1.78 3.43 -2.25
C LEU A 275 1.42 3.58 -3.74
N THR A 276 0.81 4.68 -4.13
CA THR A 276 0.39 4.95 -5.52
C THR A 276 1.04 6.19 -6.11
N LYS A 277 1.32 7.19 -5.27
CA LYS A 277 1.80 8.52 -5.66
C LYS A 277 3.10 8.86 -4.94
N ILE A 278 3.91 9.69 -5.58
CA ILE A 278 5.02 10.37 -4.93
C ILE A 278 4.45 11.59 -4.23
N LEU A 279 4.44 11.55 -2.91
CA LEU A 279 3.94 12.65 -2.10
C LEU A 279 5.00 13.75 -2.00
N PRO A 280 4.66 15.03 -2.25
CA PRO A 280 5.60 16.12 -2.23
C PRO A 280 6.20 16.38 -0.85
N ASN A 281 7.48 16.76 -0.79
CA ASN A 281 8.16 17.21 0.42
C ASN A 281 8.40 18.73 0.37
N LYS A 282 8.25 19.40 1.49
CA LYS A 282 8.13 20.85 1.69
C LYS A 282 9.20 21.76 1.04
N LYS A 283 10.40 21.27 0.78
CA LYS A 283 11.52 22.17 0.41
C LYS A 283 11.45 22.79 -0.99
N ASN A 284 10.48 22.42 -1.84
CA ASN A 284 10.44 22.84 -3.25
C ASN A 284 9.12 23.52 -3.68
N PHE A 285 8.26 23.96 -2.76
CA PHE A 285 7.00 24.61 -3.13
C PHE A 285 6.96 26.05 -2.62
N SER A 286 7.05 27.00 -3.57
CA SER A 286 6.69 28.40 -3.43
C SER A 286 5.26 28.61 -3.97
N GLY A 287 4.25 28.17 -3.25
CA GLY A 287 2.84 28.29 -3.60
C GLY A 287 1.95 28.76 -2.44
N PRO A 288 0.69 29.17 -2.67
CA PRO A 288 -0.15 29.83 -1.68
C PRO A 288 -0.50 28.95 -0.45
N ALA A 289 -0.99 29.60 0.60
CA ALA A 289 -1.12 29.09 1.99
C ALA A 289 -1.84 27.75 2.18
N ASP A 290 -2.66 27.29 1.24
CA ASP A 290 -3.42 26.02 1.34
C ASP A 290 -2.54 24.75 1.18
N VAL A 291 -1.27 24.93 0.81
CA VAL A 291 -0.31 23.83 0.61
C VAL A 291 0.39 23.42 1.91
N HIS A 292 0.14 24.11 3.02
CA HIS A 292 0.78 23.83 4.31
C HIS A 292 0.42 22.44 4.90
N GLU A 293 -0.75 21.92 4.62
CA GLU A 293 -1.16 20.58 5.08
C GLU A 293 -0.53 19.45 4.26
N CYS A 294 -0.35 19.64 2.94
CA CYS A 294 0.21 18.60 2.06
C CYS A 294 1.72 18.38 2.23
N SER A 295 2.43 19.32 2.80
CA SER A 295 3.90 19.34 2.77
C SER A 295 4.59 18.38 3.75
N ASN A 296 3.85 17.83 4.70
CA ASN A 296 4.33 16.83 5.65
C ASN A 296 3.66 15.46 5.46
N HIS A 297 2.82 15.33 4.41
CA HIS A 297 1.92 14.21 4.23
C HIS A 297 2.65 12.86 4.18
N PHE A 298 3.76 12.78 3.44
CA PHE A 298 4.57 11.56 3.40
C PHE A 298 5.05 11.12 4.80
N ASN A 299 5.65 12.04 5.56
CA ASN A 299 6.18 11.72 6.88
C ASN A 299 5.07 11.42 7.90
N VAL A 300 3.94 12.12 7.79
CA VAL A 300 2.76 11.86 8.64
C VAL A 300 2.17 10.48 8.34
N MET A 301 1.95 10.13 7.07
CA MET A 301 1.48 8.80 6.71
C MET A 301 2.47 7.72 7.12
N LEU A 302 3.76 7.93 6.91
CA LEU A 302 4.78 6.98 7.30
C LEU A 302 4.81 6.79 8.82
N SER A 303 4.65 7.86 9.61
CA SER A 303 4.56 7.76 11.07
C SER A 303 3.35 6.94 11.52
N HIS A 304 2.19 7.11 10.90
CA HIS A 304 1.00 6.32 11.21
C HIS A 304 1.17 4.85 10.83
N ILE A 305 1.77 4.57 9.67
CA ILE A 305 2.04 3.19 9.22
C ILE A 305 3.04 2.52 10.17
N SER A 306 4.09 3.21 10.58
CA SER A 306 5.13 2.64 11.44
C SER A 306 4.73 2.54 12.91
N SER A 307 3.78 3.35 13.39
CA SER A 307 3.38 3.39 14.80
C SER A 307 2.55 2.20 15.27
N GLY A 308 1.91 1.46 14.36
CA GLY A 308 1.00 0.36 14.71
C GLY A 308 -0.33 0.79 15.38
N TYR A 309 -0.57 2.09 15.54
CA TYR A 309 -1.79 2.62 16.18
C TYR A 309 -2.87 2.97 15.15
N ILE A 310 -3.17 2.05 14.26
CA ILE A 310 -4.18 2.29 13.22
C ILE A 310 -5.58 2.59 13.78
N ARG A 311 -5.94 1.96 14.91
CA ARG A 311 -7.22 2.23 15.59
C ARG A 311 -7.29 3.68 16.07
N ASP A 312 -6.23 4.16 16.71
CA ASP A 312 -6.18 5.53 17.23
C ASP A 312 -6.18 6.54 16.07
N TYR A 313 -5.48 6.24 14.99
CA TYR A 313 -5.52 7.03 13.77
C TYR A 313 -6.95 7.17 13.23
N ILE A 314 -7.66 6.06 13.05
CA ILE A 314 -9.04 6.05 12.56
C ILE A 314 -9.95 6.81 13.53
N ASN A 315 -9.88 6.53 14.82
CA ASN A 315 -10.70 7.19 15.83
C ASN A 315 -10.45 8.70 15.88
N GLN A 316 -9.20 9.14 15.75
CA GLN A 316 -8.85 10.55 15.68
C GLN A 316 -9.49 11.22 14.46
N ARG A 317 -9.40 10.59 13.28
CA ARG A 317 -10.00 11.14 12.05
C ARG A 317 -11.51 11.21 12.09
N LEU A 318 -12.14 10.26 12.77
CA LEU A 318 -13.57 10.29 13.02
C LEU A 318 -13.97 11.49 13.91
N LYS A 319 -13.20 11.77 14.98
CA LYS A 319 -13.44 12.92 15.86
C LYS A 319 -13.24 14.26 15.15
N GLU A 320 -12.31 14.33 14.18
CA GLU A 320 -12.04 15.53 13.40
C GLU A 320 -13.06 15.77 12.26
N GLY A 321 -14.08 14.92 12.13
CA GLY A 321 -15.13 15.03 11.11
C GLY A 321 -14.64 14.82 9.68
N MET A 322 -13.49 14.18 9.49
CA MET A 322 -12.84 13.99 8.19
C MET A 322 -13.36 12.78 7.40
N VAL A 323 -14.19 11.95 8.03
CA VAL A 323 -14.98 10.91 7.36
C VAL A 323 -16.36 11.49 7.09
N LYS A 324 -16.91 11.32 5.87
CA LYS A 324 -18.25 11.82 5.55
C LYS A 324 -19.28 11.25 6.53
N SER A 325 -20.26 12.06 6.93
CA SER A 325 -21.20 11.77 8.03
C SER A 325 -21.85 10.38 7.94
N ASP A 326 -22.28 9.96 6.73
CA ASP A 326 -22.92 8.65 6.55
C ASP A 326 -21.95 7.47 6.76
N ALA A 327 -20.71 7.62 6.30
CA ALA A 327 -19.66 6.62 6.53
C ALA A 327 -19.19 6.63 8.00
N LEU A 328 -19.24 7.79 8.66
CA LEU A 328 -18.93 7.95 10.06
C LEU A 328 -19.92 7.17 10.93
N HIS A 329 -21.22 7.37 10.72
CA HIS A 329 -22.27 6.70 11.48
C HIS A 329 -22.17 5.19 11.32
N THR A 330 -22.07 4.70 10.08
CA THR A 330 -21.92 3.27 9.78
C THR A 330 -20.65 2.68 10.40
N PHE A 331 -19.56 3.44 10.46
CA PHE A 331 -18.31 2.97 11.05
C PHE A 331 -18.35 2.99 12.59
N GLN A 332 -18.98 3.99 13.20
CA GLN A 332 -19.23 4.03 14.65
C GLN A 332 -20.13 2.88 15.09
N GLU A 333 -21.24 2.63 14.40
CA GLU A 333 -22.09 1.45 14.65
C GLU A 333 -21.32 0.15 14.50
N TYR A 334 -20.42 0.08 13.52
CA TYR A 334 -19.53 -1.06 13.33
C TYR A 334 -18.60 -1.25 14.53
N LEU A 335 -17.94 -0.18 15.00
CA LEU A 335 -17.05 -0.24 16.16
C LEU A 335 -17.81 -0.64 17.43
N GLU A 336 -18.98 -0.07 17.67
CA GLU A 336 -19.83 -0.38 18.81
C GLU A 336 -20.26 -1.84 18.80
N LYS A 337 -20.67 -2.36 17.62
CA LYS A 337 -21.01 -3.79 17.44
C LYS A 337 -19.83 -4.71 17.65
N VAL A 338 -18.61 -4.28 17.24
CA VAL A 338 -17.37 -5.03 17.50
C VAL A 338 -17.01 -5.01 18.98
N GLU A 339 -17.24 -3.91 19.68
CA GLU A 339 -16.94 -3.77 21.10
C GLU A 339 -17.97 -4.46 21.99
N SER A 340 -19.24 -4.54 21.55
CA SER A 340 -20.34 -5.20 22.28
C SER A 340 -20.37 -6.72 22.12
N GLU A 341 -19.44 -7.34 21.37
CA GLU A 341 -19.45 -8.79 21.03
C GLU A 341 -20.69 -9.26 20.26
N GLU A 342 -21.57 -8.35 19.83
CA GLU A 342 -22.80 -8.71 19.07
C GLU A 342 -22.54 -9.15 17.62
N ILE A 343 -21.33 -8.93 17.13
CA ILE A 343 -20.95 -9.50 15.84
C ILE A 343 -20.65 -10.99 16.05
N GLN A 344 -21.65 -11.81 15.79
CA GLN A 344 -21.47 -13.25 15.84
C GLN A 344 -20.30 -13.68 14.96
N PRO A 345 -19.44 -14.60 15.46
CA PRO A 345 -18.40 -15.16 14.63
C PRO A 345 -19.04 -15.76 13.38
N PHE A 346 -18.41 -15.58 12.26
CA PHE A 346 -18.79 -16.16 10.98
C PHE A 346 -19.38 -17.57 11.17
N LYS A 347 -20.63 -17.80 10.76
CA LYS A 347 -21.10 -19.15 10.50
C LYS A 347 -20.27 -19.67 9.35
N GLY A 348 -19.46 -20.68 9.61
CA GLY A 348 -18.36 -21.11 8.78
C GLY A 348 -18.70 -21.24 7.29
N ILE A 349 -17.70 -21.07 6.48
CA ILE A 349 -17.60 -21.85 5.24
C ILE A 349 -17.52 -23.29 5.72
N ASP A 350 -18.61 -24.04 5.55
CA ASP A 350 -18.63 -25.46 5.87
C ASP A 350 -17.43 -26.09 5.19
N LYS A 351 -16.68 -26.91 5.95
CA LYS A 351 -15.62 -27.71 5.36
C LYS A 351 -16.23 -28.40 4.13
N PRO A 352 -15.56 -28.39 2.97
CA PRO A 352 -16.07 -29.16 1.85
C PRO A 352 -16.31 -30.56 2.35
N SER A 353 -17.56 -31.03 2.24
CA SER A 353 -17.92 -32.39 2.59
C SER A 353 -16.92 -33.32 1.92
N THR A 354 -16.14 -34.03 2.71
CA THR A 354 -15.36 -35.17 2.22
C THR A 354 -16.35 -36.04 1.49
N ARG A 355 -16.33 -36.03 0.16
CA ARG A 355 -17.02 -37.05 -0.62
C ARG A 355 -16.34 -38.35 -0.27
N GLU A 356 -16.99 -39.12 0.55
CA GLU A 356 -16.72 -40.56 0.67
C GLU A 356 -16.91 -41.15 -0.73
N SER A 357 -15.85 -41.70 -1.25
CA SER A 357 -15.80 -42.46 -2.50
C SER A 357 -16.50 -43.77 -2.38
#